data_10f5e6e2aac4f57f403c930945729269
#
_entry.id   10f5e6e2aac4f57f403c930945729269
#
_cell.length_a   1.000
_cell.length_b   1.000
_cell.length_c   1.000
_cell.angle_alpha   90.00
_cell.angle_beta   90.00
_cell.angle_gamma   90.00
#
_symmetry.space_group_name_H-M   'P 1'
#
loop_
_entity.id
_entity.type
_entity.pdbx_description
1 polymer ?
#
loop_
_entity_poly.entity_id
_entity_poly.type
_entity_poly.pdbx_seq_one_letter_code
_entity_poly.pdbx_strand_id
1 'polypeptide(L)'
;MINRKTTLHLILLFSIFAVSAAYFIEYILGHQPCNLCLIERIPYVVSIVLILLFIFIQKFERFFLIILSITFVLAFIIAFYHFGIEQGFIKESLVCDLNSNNTDLTKEALLNQLKEFTVSCKDATFKILGLSLATINIFISLIIVTITIKLFLTYEKNK
;
A
#
# COMPACT_ATOMS: atom_id res chain seq x y z
N MET A 1 -8.52 17.52 22.03
CA MET A 1 -7.26 17.84 21.33
C MET A 1 -6.58 16.52 20.94
N ILE A 2 -6.35 16.29 19.66
CA ILE A 2 -5.66 15.06 19.21
C ILE A 2 -4.19 15.21 19.57
N ASN A 3 -3.69 14.32 20.43
CA ASN A 3 -2.27 14.36 20.82
C ASN A 3 -1.44 13.84 19.62
N ARG A 4 -0.66 14.73 19.03
CA ARG A 4 0.14 14.48 17.81
C ARG A 4 1.04 13.25 17.93
N LYS A 5 1.77 13.12 19.03
CA LYS A 5 2.65 11.96 19.27
C LYS A 5 1.83 10.68 19.31
N THR A 6 0.72 10.66 20.02
CA THR A 6 -0.17 9.49 20.11
C THR A 6 -0.71 9.09 18.73
N THR A 7 -1.10 10.06 17.89
CA THR A 7 -1.60 9.77 16.55
C THR A 7 -0.53 9.16 15.64
N LEU A 8 0.70 9.68 15.68
CA LEU A 8 1.80 9.10 14.91
C LEU A 8 2.14 7.67 15.37
N HIS A 9 2.11 7.40 16.68
CA HIS A 9 2.27 6.03 17.19
C HIS A 9 1.14 5.10 16.74
N LEU A 10 -0.11 5.58 16.70
CA LEU A 10 -1.23 4.79 16.18
C LEU A 10 -1.06 4.47 14.69
N ILE A 11 -0.62 5.45 13.86
CA ILE A 11 -0.33 5.21 12.44
C ILE A 11 0.81 4.20 12.30
N LEU A 12 1.86 4.29 13.13
CA LEU A 12 2.97 3.34 13.15
C LEU A 12 2.49 1.91 13.45
N LEU A 13 1.76 1.74 14.54
CA LEU A 13 1.22 0.43 14.95
C LEU A 13 0.30 -0.14 13.87
N PHE A 14 -0.57 0.70 13.30
CA PHE A 14 -1.45 0.30 12.22
C PHE A 14 -0.68 -0.14 10.98
N SER A 15 0.37 0.61 10.58
CA SER A 15 1.21 0.27 9.41
C SER A 15 1.95 -1.06 9.61
N ILE A 16 2.49 -1.30 10.81
CA ILE A 16 3.11 -2.59 11.18
C ILE A 16 2.08 -3.72 11.10
N PHE A 17 0.89 -3.51 11.66
CA PHE A 17 -0.20 -4.47 11.60
C PHE A 17 -0.62 -4.78 10.16
N ALA A 18 -0.80 -3.76 9.31
CA ALA A 18 -1.19 -3.92 7.92
C ALA A 18 -0.18 -4.73 7.11
N VAL A 19 1.12 -4.42 7.26
CA VAL A 19 2.19 -5.18 6.59
C VAL A 19 2.25 -6.62 7.11
N SER A 20 2.15 -6.83 8.42
CA SER A 20 2.14 -8.17 9.02
C SER A 20 0.94 -9.01 8.56
N ALA A 21 -0.26 -8.39 8.49
CA ALA A 21 -1.45 -9.05 7.98
C ALA A 21 -1.31 -9.43 6.50
N ALA A 22 -0.70 -8.56 5.68
CA ALA A 22 -0.45 -8.85 4.27
C ALA A 22 0.49 -10.06 4.09
N TYR A 23 1.56 -10.15 4.88
CA TYR A 23 2.45 -11.32 4.86
C TYR A 23 1.78 -12.57 5.43
N PHE A 24 0.93 -12.45 6.45
CA PHE A 24 0.16 -13.56 6.99
C PHE A 24 -0.77 -14.17 5.91
N ILE A 25 -1.48 -13.33 5.16
CA ILE A 25 -2.36 -13.76 4.06
C ILE A 25 -1.56 -14.48 2.98
N GLU A 26 -0.37 -13.97 2.64
CA GLU A 26 0.48 -14.56 1.60
C GLU A 26 1.09 -15.90 2.03
N TYR A 27 1.77 -15.96 3.19
CA TYR A 27 2.56 -17.12 3.58
C TYR A 27 1.80 -18.17 4.38
N ILE A 28 0.79 -17.75 5.16
CA ILE A 28 0.03 -18.68 6.03
C ILE A 28 -1.26 -19.14 5.33
N LEU A 29 -1.99 -18.19 4.70
CA LEU A 29 -3.21 -18.55 3.98
C LEU A 29 -2.94 -18.99 2.52
N GLY A 30 -1.72 -18.83 2.00
CA GLY A 30 -1.32 -19.29 0.67
C GLY A 30 -1.88 -18.48 -0.50
N HIS A 31 -2.41 -17.26 -0.23
CA HIS A 31 -2.91 -16.37 -1.27
C HIS A 31 -1.77 -15.54 -1.87
N GLN A 32 -1.41 -15.85 -3.12
CA GLN A 32 -0.36 -15.11 -3.82
C GLN A 32 -0.83 -13.69 -4.16
N PRO A 33 -0.03 -12.66 -3.82
CA PRO A 33 -0.36 -11.28 -4.15
C PRO A 33 -0.09 -10.99 -5.63
N CYS A 34 -0.93 -10.15 -6.24
CA CYS A 34 -0.63 -9.55 -7.53
C CYS A 34 0.46 -8.47 -7.40
N ASN A 35 1.04 -8.04 -8.51
CA ASN A 35 2.08 -7.01 -8.50
C ASN A 35 1.62 -5.68 -7.87
N LEU A 36 0.40 -5.23 -8.15
CA LEU A 36 -0.15 -4.02 -7.51
C LEU A 36 -0.35 -4.21 -6.01
N CYS A 37 -0.74 -5.41 -5.56
CA CYS A 37 -0.83 -5.72 -4.13
C CYS A 37 0.52 -5.57 -3.41
N LEU A 38 1.62 -5.91 -4.07
CA LEU A 38 2.97 -5.72 -3.53
C LEU A 38 3.35 -4.23 -3.46
N ILE A 39 3.02 -3.47 -4.51
CA ILE A 39 3.28 -2.02 -4.57
C ILE A 39 2.47 -1.29 -3.48
N GLU A 40 1.24 -1.71 -3.20
CA GLU A 40 0.41 -1.14 -2.15
C GLU A 40 0.96 -1.32 -0.73
N ARG A 41 1.89 -2.25 -0.51
CA ARG A 41 2.59 -2.41 0.78
C ARG A 41 3.68 -1.35 0.99
N ILE A 42 4.28 -0.82 -0.09
CA ILE A 42 5.40 0.13 -0.02
C ILE A 42 5.07 1.37 0.83
N PRO A 43 3.92 2.06 0.65
CA PRO A 43 3.57 3.21 1.48
C PRO A 43 3.56 2.93 2.99
N TYR A 44 3.11 1.75 3.40
CA TYR A 44 3.10 1.35 4.82
C TYR A 44 4.52 1.13 5.35
N VAL A 45 5.39 0.48 4.58
CA VAL A 45 6.81 0.31 4.94
C VAL A 45 7.51 1.67 5.04
N VAL A 46 7.29 2.55 4.06
CA VAL A 46 7.83 3.92 4.06
C VAL A 46 7.33 4.69 5.28
N SER A 47 6.04 4.58 5.63
CA SER A 47 5.48 5.26 6.80
C SER A 47 6.12 4.77 8.10
N ILE A 48 6.38 3.47 8.24
CA ILE A 48 7.10 2.90 9.41
C ILE A 48 8.48 3.56 9.54
N VAL A 49 9.26 3.57 8.44
CA VAL A 49 10.60 4.16 8.44
C VAL A 49 10.55 5.66 8.78
N LEU A 50 9.64 6.41 8.14
CA LEU A 50 9.49 7.86 8.37
C LEU A 50 9.13 8.17 9.82
N ILE A 51 8.19 7.44 10.43
CA ILE A 51 7.77 7.68 11.80
C ILE A 51 8.88 7.30 12.79
N LEU A 52 9.59 6.20 12.55
CA LEU A 52 10.76 5.84 13.35
C LEU A 52 11.84 6.91 13.27
N LEU A 53 12.19 7.38 12.07
CA LEU A 53 13.14 8.48 11.90
C LEU A 53 12.67 9.75 12.61
N PHE A 54 11.38 10.06 12.55
CA PHE A 54 10.82 11.20 13.28
C PHE A 54 10.99 11.08 14.80
N ILE A 55 10.85 9.89 15.37
CA ILE A 55 11.05 9.65 16.82
C ILE A 55 12.51 9.99 17.22
N PHE A 56 13.47 9.67 16.34
CA PHE A 56 14.89 9.97 16.59
C PHE A 56 15.26 11.42 16.25
N ILE A 57 14.69 12.01 15.18
CA ILE A 57 15.05 13.34 14.64
C ILE A 57 13.86 14.28 14.76
N GLN A 58 13.54 14.74 15.96
CA GLN A 58 12.37 15.62 16.21
C GLN A 58 12.48 17.02 15.58
N LYS A 59 13.67 17.38 15.05
CA LYS A 59 13.96 18.75 14.54
C LYS A 59 13.16 19.12 13.28
N PHE A 60 12.82 18.16 12.42
CA PHE A 60 12.22 18.40 11.10
C PHE A 60 10.77 17.89 11.00
N GLU A 61 9.99 18.08 12.05
CA GLU A 61 8.62 17.55 12.16
C GLU A 61 7.73 17.92 10.97
N ARG A 62 7.77 19.18 10.52
CA ARG A 62 6.98 19.66 9.38
C ARG A 62 7.30 18.84 8.11
N PHE A 63 8.57 18.61 7.85
CA PHE A 63 9.03 17.86 6.69
C PHE A 63 8.53 16.41 6.71
N PHE A 64 8.62 15.74 7.87
CA PHE A 64 8.11 14.38 8.03
C PHE A 64 6.60 14.28 7.83
N LEU A 65 5.82 15.23 8.35
CA LEU A 65 4.37 15.27 8.16
C LEU A 65 3.96 15.46 6.69
N ILE A 66 4.69 16.32 5.95
CA ILE A 66 4.44 16.53 4.52
C ILE A 66 4.74 15.25 3.74
N ILE A 67 5.90 14.63 3.95
CA ILE A 67 6.26 13.40 3.24
C ILE A 67 5.27 12.28 3.56
N LEU A 68 4.90 12.12 4.82
CA LEU A 68 3.92 11.13 5.25
C LEU A 68 2.56 11.34 4.56
N SER A 69 2.10 12.60 4.45
CA SER A 69 0.87 12.93 3.73
C SER A 69 0.96 12.60 2.25
N ILE A 70 2.07 12.93 1.59
CA ILE A 70 2.30 12.61 0.16
C ILE A 70 2.33 11.09 -0.04
N THR A 71 2.99 10.35 0.85
CA THR A 71 3.06 8.89 0.78
C THR A 71 1.67 8.25 0.80
N PHE A 72 0.78 8.69 1.67
CA PHE A 72 -0.58 8.15 1.73
C PHE A 72 -1.51 8.67 0.63
N VAL A 73 -1.27 9.85 0.06
CA VAL A 73 -1.95 10.31 -1.16
C VAL A 73 -1.58 9.40 -2.33
N LEU A 74 -0.30 9.06 -2.48
CA LEU A 74 0.13 8.10 -3.51
C LEU A 74 -0.46 6.71 -3.27
N ALA A 75 -0.51 6.24 -2.01
CA ALA A 75 -1.18 4.99 -1.64
C ALA A 75 -2.65 4.97 -2.08
N PHE A 76 -3.38 6.06 -1.83
CA PHE A 76 -4.77 6.23 -2.25
C PHE A 76 -4.92 6.12 -3.78
N ILE A 77 -4.06 6.82 -4.53
CA ILE A 77 -4.10 6.82 -6.01
C ILE A 77 -3.84 5.41 -6.55
N ILE A 78 -2.83 4.71 -6.01
CA ILE A 78 -2.48 3.34 -6.43
C ILE A 78 -3.64 2.37 -6.11
N ALA A 79 -4.20 2.45 -4.90
CA ALA A 79 -5.33 1.61 -4.50
C ALA A 79 -6.59 1.88 -5.34
N PHE A 80 -6.86 3.14 -5.68
CA PHE A 80 -7.96 3.52 -6.55
C PHE A 80 -7.77 2.99 -7.98
N TYR A 81 -6.55 3.06 -8.51
CA TYR A 81 -6.19 2.49 -9.80
C TYR A 81 -6.38 0.96 -9.81
N HIS A 82 -5.90 0.27 -8.76
CA HIS A 82 -6.06 -1.17 -8.59
C HIS A 82 -7.55 -1.58 -8.53
N PHE A 83 -8.35 -0.86 -7.75
CA PHE A 83 -9.80 -1.05 -7.70
C PHE A 83 -10.44 -0.87 -9.09
N GLY A 84 -10.01 0.13 -9.88
CA GLY A 84 -10.49 0.34 -11.24
C GLY A 84 -10.23 -0.85 -12.16
N ILE A 85 -9.09 -1.55 -11.99
CA ILE A 85 -8.77 -2.79 -12.72
C ILE A 85 -9.64 -3.95 -12.24
N GLU A 86 -9.81 -4.14 -10.94
CA GLU A 86 -10.66 -5.19 -10.36
C GLU A 86 -12.12 -5.09 -10.85
N GLN A 87 -12.64 -3.86 -10.97
CA GLN A 87 -14.00 -3.61 -11.46
C GLN A 87 -14.11 -3.63 -13.00
N GLY A 88 -12.99 -3.75 -13.73
CA GLY A 88 -12.96 -3.74 -15.18
C GLY A 88 -13.16 -2.39 -15.84
N PHE A 89 -13.12 -1.27 -15.07
CA PHE A 89 -13.16 0.08 -15.61
C PHE A 89 -11.85 0.47 -16.30
N ILE A 90 -10.75 -0.09 -15.85
CA ILE A 90 -9.40 0.16 -16.37
C ILE A 90 -8.85 -1.16 -16.89
N LYS A 91 -8.26 -1.14 -18.10
CA LYS A 91 -7.55 -2.32 -18.64
C LYS A 91 -6.30 -2.61 -17.81
N GLU A 92 -5.98 -3.89 -17.66
CA GLU A 92 -4.73 -4.29 -17.01
C GLU A 92 -3.54 -3.63 -17.71
N SER A 93 -2.63 -3.07 -16.93
CA SER A 93 -1.41 -2.46 -17.42
C SER A 93 -0.27 -3.48 -17.45
N LEU A 94 0.83 -3.11 -18.13
CA LEU A 94 2.07 -3.89 -18.14
C LEU A 94 2.60 -4.25 -16.74
N VAL A 95 2.22 -3.49 -15.71
CA VAL A 95 2.60 -3.77 -14.32
C VAL A 95 1.87 -5.00 -13.78
N CYS A 96 0.65 -5.27 -14.24
CA CYS A 96 -0.12 -6.47 -13.88
C CYS A 96 0.24 -7.67 -14.77
N ASP A 97 0.78 -7.41 -15.97
CA ASP A 97 1.01 -8.40 -17.02
C ASP A 97 2.52 -8.46 -17.37
N LEU A 98 3.37 -8.68 -16.37
CA LEU A 98 4.82 -8.81 -16.59
C LEU A 98 5.21 -10.05 -17.42
N ASN A 99 4.27 -10.95 -17.69
CA ASN A 99 4.54 -12.21 -18.40
C ASN A 99 4.09 -12.22 -19.88
N SER A 100 3.43 -11.17 -20.40
CA SER A 100 2.86 -11.23 -21.77
C SER A 100 3.83 -10.95 -22.90
N ASN A 101 5.09 -10.60 -22.64
CA ASN A 101 6.02 -10.15 -23.69
C ASN A 101 7.11 -11.18 -24.10
N ASN A 102 7.10 -12.39 -23.54
CA ASN A 102 8.07 -13.41 -23.98
C ASN A 102 7.38 -14.48 -24.85
N THR A 103 7.27 -14.17 -26.14
CA THR A 103 6.85 -15.12 -27.20
C THR A 103 7.94 -16.17 -27.55
N ASP A 104 9.02 -16.26 -26.80
CA ASP A 104 10.05 -17.28 -27.04
C ASP A 104 9.68 -18.58 -26.31
N LEU A 105 9.18 -19.52 -27.08
CA LEU A 105 8.80 -20.89 -26.70
C LEU A 105 10.02 -21.79 -26.38
N THR A 106 10.96 -21.31 -25.58
CA THR A 106 12.03 -22.17 -25.05
C THR A 106 11.58 -22.85 -23.76
N LYS A 107 11.95 -24.13 -23.59
CA LYS A 107 11.63 -24.93 -22.40
C LYS A 107 12.02 -24.22 -21.08
N GLU A 108 13.12 -23.47 -21.11
CA GLU A 108 13.62 -22.70 -19.96
C GLU A 108 12.75 -21.48 -19.66
N ALA A 109 12.22 -20.78 -20.68
CA ALA A 109 11.27 -19.70 -20.53
C ALA A 109 9.94 -20.20 -19.92
N LEU A 110 9.46 -21.37 -20.35
CA LEU A 110 8.25 -22.00 -19.81
C LEU A 110 8.42 -22.43 -18.34
N LEU A 111 9.59 -22.97 -17.97
CA LEU A 111 9.90 -23.34 -16.58
C LEU A 111 10.02 -22.10 -15.67
N ASN A 112 10.54 -20.99 -16.18
CA ASN A 112 10.61 -19.73 -15.46
C ASN A 112 9.22 -19.08 -15.31
N GLN A 113 8.39 -19.12 -16.36
CA GLN A 113 6.99 -18.69 -16.29
C GLN A 113 6.17 -19.50 -15.28
N LEU A 114 6.40 -20.80 -15.16
CA LEU A 114 5.74 -21.63 -14.14
C LEU A 114 6.22 -21.33 -12.71
N LYS A 115 7.43 -20.78 -12.54
CA LYS A 115 7.96 -20.34 -11.23
C LYS A 115 7.53 -18.93 -10.85
N GLU A 116 7.27 -18.06 -11.83
CA GLU A 116 6.80 -16.68 -11.66
C GLU A 116 5.30 -16.57 -11.94
N PHE A 117 4.49 -17.43 -11.39
CA PHE A 117 3.04 -17.35 -11.53
C PHE A 117 2.52 -16.16 -10.74
N THR A 118 2.57 -14.98 -11.34
CA THR A 118 1.93 -13.78 -10.78
C THR A 118 0.44 -13.81 -11.08
N VAL A 119 -0.37 -13.69 -10.04
CA VAL A 119 -1.83 -13.62 -10.15
C VAL A 119 -2.20 -12.33 -10.88
N SER A 120 -3.12 -12.40 -11.86
CA SER A 120 -3.70 -11.22 -12.51
C SER A 120 -4.28 -10.26 -11.48
N CYS A 121 -4.10 -8.95 -11.68
CA CYS A 121 -4.67 -7.95 -10.77
C CYS A 121 -6.20 -7.98 -10.75
N LYS A 122 -6.85 -8.50 -11.79
CA LYS A 122 -8.30 -8.67 -11.86
C LYS A 122 -8.79 -9.86 -11.02
N ASP A 123 -7.97 -10.90 -10.90
CA ASP A 123 -8.31 -12.14 -10.19
C ASP A 123 -7.76 -12.17 -8.75
N ALA A 124 -7.44 -11.01 -8.18
CA ALA A 124 -7.06 -10.89 -6.77
C ALA A 124 -8.18 -11.44 -5.88
N THR A 125 -8.03 -12.70 -5.49
CA THR A 125 -9.12 -13.55 -4.97
C THR A 125 -9.44 -13.33 -3.50
N PHE A 126 -8.56 -12.64 -2.75
CA PHE A 126 -8.77 -12.48 -1.31
C PHE A 126 -9.71 -11.31 -1.01
N LYS A 127 -10.90 -11.66 -0.50
CA LYS A 127 -11.92 -10.68 -0.09
C LYS A 127 -12.22 -10.84 1.40
N ILE A 128 -12.29 -9.72 2.12
CA ILE A 128 -12.69 -9.65 3.52
C ILE A 128 -14.12 -9.07 3.56
N LEU A 129 -15.09 -9.81 4.07
CA LEU A 129 -16.50 -9.39 4.14
C LEU A 129 -17.08 -8.97 2.77
N GLY A 130 -16.59 -9.56 1.68
CA GLY A 130 -17.03 -9.20 0.33
C GLY A 130 -16.34 -8.01 -0.31
N LEU A 131 -15.48 -7.30 0.43
CA LEU A 131 -14.66 -6.18 -0.07
C LEU A 131 -13.27 -6.68 -0.47
N SER A 132 -12.76 -6.20 -1.62
CA SER A 132 -11.39 -6.46 -2.02
C SER A 132 -10.40 -5.72 -1.12
N LEU A 133 -9.15 -6.23 -1.04
CA LEU A 133 -8.10 -5.55 -0.29
C LEU A 133 -7.82 -4.14 -0.84
N ALA A 134 -7.92 -3.95 -2.16
CA ALA A 134 -7.77 -2.62 -2.78
C ALA A 134 -8.86 -1.66 -2.28
N THR A 135 -10.11 -2.09 -2.21
CA THR A 135 -11.22 -1.27 -1.67
C THR A 135 -10.95 -0.86 -0.22
N ILE A 136 -10.54 -1.81 0.62
CA ILE A 136 -10.21 -1.53 2.03
C ILE A 136 -9.05 -0.53 2.11
N ASN A 137 -8.03 -0.68 1.27
CA ASN A 137 -6.88 0.19 1.23
C ASN A 137 -7.21 1.63 0.80
N ILE A 138 -8.18 1.83 -0.10
CA ILE A 138 -8.72 3.15 -0.46
C ILE A 138 -9.23 3.88 0.79
N PHE A 139 -10.11 3.24 1.57
CA PHE A 139 -10.70 3.86 2.76
C PHE A 139 -9.65 4.14 3.82
N ILE A 140 -8.76 3.22 4.07
CA ILE A 140 -7.67 3.38 5.04
C ILE A 140 -6.76 4.55 4.65
N SER A 141 -6.30 4.59 3.40
CA SER A 141 -5.43 5.65 2.91
C SER A 141 -6.09 7.02 3.01
N LEU A 142 -7.39 7.12 2.68
CA LEU A 142 -8.16 8.35 2.79
C LEU A 142 -8.26 8.84 4.25
N ILE A 143 -8.51 7.93 5.18
CA ILE A 143 -8.57 8.27 6.62
C ILE A 143 -7.21 8.78 7.09
N ILE A 144 -6.11 8.07 6.74
CA ILE A 144 -4.77 8.48 7.17
C ILE A 144 -4.36 9.81 6.55
N VAL A 145 -4.66 10.06 5.27
CA VAL A 145 -4.44 11.36 4.60
C VAL A 145 -5.17 12.47 5.36
N THR A 146 -6.44 12.26 5.69
CA THR A 146 -7.23 13.26 6.43
C THR A 146 -6.62 13.57 7.80
N ILE A 147 -6.17 12.52 8.50
CA ILE A 147 -5.54 12.68 9.82
C ILE A 147 -4.20 13.41 9.69
N THR A 148 -3.35 13.05 8.74
CA THR A 148 -2.03 13.67 8.56
C THR A 148 -2.12 15.12 8.13
N ILE A 149 -3.08 15.48 7.25
CA ILE A 149 -3.35 16.86 6.88
C ILE A 149 -3.84 17.66 8.10
N LYS A 150 -4.75 17.13 8.91
CA LYS A 150 -5.20 17.80 10.15
C LYS A 150 -4.04 18.03 11.11
N LEU A 151 -3.16 17.05 11.28
CA LEU A 151 -1.97 17.20 12.12
C LEU A 151 -1.06 18.31 11.61
N PHE A 152 -0.84 18.38 10.30
CA PHE A 152 -0.04 19.41 9.67
C PHE A 152 -0.64 20.83 9.89
N LEU A 153 -1.94 21.00 9.63
CA LEU A 153 -2.63 22.28 9.82
C LEU A 153 -2.64 22.72 11.30
N THR A 154 -2.81 21.76 12.22
CA THR A 154 -2.75 22.06 13.66
C THR A 154 -1.34 22.46 14.10
N TYR A 155 -0.31 21.84 13.48
CA TYR A 155 1.09 22.22 13.74
C TYR A 155 1.37 23.67 13.31
N GLU A 156 0.89 24.08 12.13
CA GLU A 156 1.09 25.47 11.65
C GLU A 156 0.36 26.50 12.51
N LYS A 157 -0.82 26.16 13.01
CA LYS A 157 -1.61 27.09 13.86
C LYS A 157 -1.01 27.31 15.25
N ASN A 158 -0.22 26.37 15.76
CA ASN A 158 0.39 26.41 17.09
C ASN A 158 1.86 26.87 17.09
N LYS A 159 2.38 27.32 15.96
CA LYS A 159 3.71 27.89 15.80
C LYS A 159 3.68 29.41 15.79
#